data_523dc97c8c814283eb031327b5e802f3
#
_entry.id   523dc97c8c814283eb031327b5e802f3
#
_cell.length_a   1.000
_cell.length_b   1.000
_cell.length_c   1.000
_cell.angle_alpha   90.00
_cell.angle_beta   90.00
_cell.angle_gamma   90.00
#
_symmetry.space_group_name_H-M   'P 1'
#
loop_
_entity.id
_entity.type
_entity.pdbx_description
1 polymer ?
#
loop_
_entity_poly.entity_id
_entity_poly.type
_entity_poly.pdbx_seq_one_letter_code
_entity_poly.pdbx_strand_id
1 'polypeptide(L)'
;MGKPYPAWDVHVLNPDETGLGEIATRGRNACMGYVWEEGKTAELHDAEGYVLSGDLGRFDKDGFLFLTGRQKEIIVTAGGENIAPVPIEDAIKEVLKDYIANCLVIGDKRKHLACILTLRTVLDDKNQPTDVLHPDVKEVNIKKSSFSNF
;
A
#
# COMPACT_ATOMS: atom_id res chain seq x y z
N MET A 1 6.08 5.77 11.23
CA MET A 1 7.42 5.36 10.84
C MET A 1 8.41 5.80 11.89
N GLY A 2 9.54 5.11 12.07
CA GLY A 2 10.46 5.37 13.16
C GLY A 2 11.73 4.55 13.02
N LYS A 3 12.57 4.63 14.04
CA LYS A 3 13.75 3.76 14.16
C LYS A 3 13.37 2.47 14.85
N PRO A 4 14.00 1.33 14.48
CA PRO A 4 13.83 0.08 15.20
C PRO A 4 14.10 0.25 16.69
N TYR A 5 13.29 -0.43 17.51
CA TYR A 5 13.52 -0.46 18.97
C TYR A 5 14.83 -1.22 19.27
N PRO A 6 15.62 -0.85 20.30
CA PRO A 6 16.96 -1.42 20.56
C PRO A 6 17.07 -2.94 20.71
N ALA A 7 15.98 -3.65 20.95
CA ALA A 7 15.96 -5.11 21.05
C ALA A 7 15.38 -5.79 19.79
N TRP A 8 15.13 -5.02 18.74
CA TRP A 8 14.60 -5.49 17.46
C TRP A 8 15.65 -5.33 16.36
N ASP A 9 15.98 -6.45 15.75
CA ASP A 9 16.79 -6.50 14.56
C ASP A 9 15.85 -6.43 13.35
N VAL A 10 16.00 -5.39 12.54
CA VAL A 10 15.14 -5.11 11.38
C VAL A 10 16.01 -4.96 10.16
N HIS A 11 15.74 -5.76 9.15
CA HIS A 11 16.45 -5.78 7.89
C HIS A 11 15.49 -5.51 6.73
N VAL A 12 16.04 -4.98 5.64
CA VAL A 12 15.38 -4.93 4.33
C VAL A 12 16.03 -6.00 3.47
N LEU A 13 15.27 -7.02 3.11
CA LEU A 13 15.73 -8.15 2.30
C LEU A 13 15.64 -7.84 0.81
N ASN A 14 16.66 -8.30 0.07
CA ASN A 14 16.74 -8.15 -1.39
C ASN A 14 16.43 -6.72 -1.87
N PRO A 15 17.07 -5.68 -1.30
CA PRO A 15 16.78 -4.31 -1.67
C PRO A 15 17.13 -4.05 -3.14
N ASP A 16 16.29 -3.29 -3.83
CA ASP A 16 16.56 -2.76 -5.15
C ASP A 16 17.56 -1.60 -5.12
N GLU A 17 17.81 -0.97 -6.27
CA GLU A 17 18.73 0.16 -6.41
C GLU A 17 18.32 1.38 -5.55
N THR A 18 17.05 1.47 -5.14
CA THR A 18 16.53 2.54 -4.28
C THR A 18 16.57 2.18 -2.79
N GLY A 19 17.01 0.97 -2.47
CA GLY A 19 17.03 0.43 -1.11
C GLY A 19 15.67 -0.14 -0.66
N LEU A 20 14.70 -0.26 -1.57
CA LEU A 20 13.39 -0.82 -1.29
C LEU A 20 13.42 -2.35 -1.36
N GLY A 21 12.93 -3.01 -0.33
CA GLY A 21 12.83 -4.47 -0.27
C GLY A 21 11.87 -4.92 0.82
N GLU A 22 11.76 -6.23 1.02
CA GLU A 22 10.90 -6.78 2.06
C GLU A 22 11.47 -6.52 3.45
N ILE A 23 10.62 -6.06 4.37
CA ILE A 23 11.00 -5.86 5.76
C ILE A 23 10.95 -7.20 6.49
N ALA A 24 12.07 -7.58 7.06
CA ALA A 24 12.19 -8.75 7.91
C ALA A 24 12.63 -8.33 9.32
N THR A 25 12.07 -8.99 10.32
CA THR A 25 12.31 -8.63 11.72
C THR A 25 12.67 -9.83 12.56
N ARG A 26 13.59 -9.65 13.50
CA ARG A 26 13.97 -10.67 14.46
C ARG A 26 14.07 -10.06 15.85
N GLY A 27 13.53 -10.76 16.85
CA GLY A 27 13.59 -10.35 18.24
C GLY A 27 12.78 -11.27 19.13
N ARG A 28 12.89 -11.05 20.46
CA ARG A 28 12.21 -11.90 21.47
C ARG A 28 10.68 -11.76 21.45
N ASN A 29 10.15 -10.78 20.77
CA ASN A 29 8.74 -10.49 20.55
C ASN A 29 8.23 -10.95 19.18
N ALA A 30 9.10 -11.59 18.36
CA ALA A 30 8.67 -12.23 17.13
C ALA A 30 7.74 -13.42 17.45
N CYS A 31 6.67 -13.57 16.65
CA CYS A 31 5.75 -14.69 16.80
C CYS A 31 6.42 -16.00 16.37
N MET A 32 6.01 -17.11 16.96
CA MET A 32 6.53 -18.44 16.61
C MET A 32 5.84 -19.02 15.37
N GLY A 33 4.68 -18.51 15.00
CA GLY A 33 3.91 -19.01 13.85
C GLY A 33 2.41 -18.78 14.01
N TYR A 34 1.65 -19.32 13.06
CA TYR A 34 0.19 -19.28 13.01
C TYR A 34 -0.38 -20.59 13.62
N VAL A 35 -1.33 -20.44 14.53
CA VAL A 35 -2.01 -21.60 15.14
C VAL A 35 -2.75 -22.40 14.08
N TRP A 36 -2.49 -23.70 14.02
CA TRP A 36 -3.09 -24.66 13.09
C TRP A 36 -2.78 -24.43 11.59
N GLU A 37 -1.77 -23.61 11.28
CA GLU A 37 -1.38 -23.25 9.91
C GLU A 37 0.11 -23.54 9.68
N GLU A 38 0.49 -24.83 9.66
CA GLU A 38 1.89 -25.24 9.54
C GLU A 38 2.56 -24.72 8.27
N GLY A 39 1.84 -24.73 7.13
CA GLY A 39 2.36 -24.22 5.87
C GLY A 39 2.68 -22.73 5.94
N LYS A 40 1.77 -21.91 6.45
CA LYS A 40 2.00 -20.46 6.62
C LYS A 40 3.08 -20.18 7.67
N THR A 41 3.19 -21.03 8.69
CA THR A 41 4.24 -20.92 9.70
C THR A 41 5.61 -21.19 9.09
N ALA A 42 5.73 -22.18 8.22
CA ALA A 42 6.98 -22.49 7.53
C ALA A 42 7.43 -21.37 6.58
N GLU A 43 6.47 -20.67 5.95
CA GLU A 43 6.73 -19.52 5.08
C GLU A 43 7.02 -18.22 5.84
N LEU A 44 6.71 -18.18 7.15
CA LEU A 44 6.82 -16.98 7.95
C LEU A 44 8.26 -16.61 8.31
N HIS A 45 9.15 -17.59 8.37
CA HIS A 45 10.54 -17.40 8.80
C HIS A 45 11.50 -17.73 7.67
N ASP A 46 12.53 -16.90 7.55
CA ASP A 46 13.68 -17.27 6.71
C ASP A 46 14.62 -18.25 7.42
N ALA A 47 15.68 -18.66 6.71
CA ALA A 47 16.68 -19.61 7.24
C ALA A 47 17.50 -19.05 8.43
N GLU A 48 17.51 -17.74 8.61
CA GLU A 48 18.24 -17.03 9.66
C GLU A 48 17.36 -16.68 10.87
N GLY A 49 16.07 -17.04 10.80
CA GLY A 49 15.08 -16.85 11.87
C GLY A 49 14.46 -15.44 11.89
N TYR A 50 14.52 -14.69 10.80
CA TYR A 50 13.75 -13.48 10.65
C TYR A 50 12.32 -13.78 10.25
N VAL A 51 11.38 -13.07 10.83
CA VAL A 51 9.98 -13.06 10.43
C VAL A 51 9.83 -12.20 9.19
N LEU A 52 9.33 -12.79 8.12
CA LEU A 52 9.01 -12.11 6.85
C LEU A 52 7.68 -11.38 7.00
N SER A 53 7.69 -10.06 6.89
CA SER A 53 6.49 -9.26 7.12
C SER A 53 5.53 -9.24 5.93
N GLY A 54 6.04 -9.48 4.73
CA GLY A 54 5.33 -9.25 3.47
C GLY A 54 5.12 -7.76 3.16
N ASP A 55 5.67 -6.87 4.00
CA ASP A 55 5.63 -5.43 3.79
C ASP A 55 6.92 -4.95 3.14
N LEU A 56 6.81 -3.98 2.24
CA LEU A 56 7.94 -3.35 1.57
C LEU A 56 8.31 -2.05 2.25
N GLY A 57 9.61 -1.82 2.36
CA GLY A 57 10.11 -0.59 2.94
C GLY A 57 11.59 -0.38 2.68
N ARG A 58 12.07 0.75 3.15
CA ARG A 58 13.48 1.14 3.07
C ARG A 58 13.89 1.95 4.28
N PHE A 59 15.16 1.95 4.58
CA PHE A 59 15.74 2.89 5.53
C PHE A 59 16.21 4.16 4.83
N ASP A 60 16.03 5.29 5.48
CA ASP A 60 16.73 6.51 5.08
C ASP A 60 18.15 6.56 5.66
N LYS A 61 18.89 7.63 5.26
CA LYS A 61 20.26 7.88 5.73
C LYS A 61 20.39 8.07 7.26
N ASP A 62 19.30 8.42 7.92
CA ASP A 62 19.24 8.66 9.37
C ASP A 62 18.77 7.41 10.15
N GLY A 63 18.49 6.31 9.44
CA GLY A 63 18.06 5.02 9.99
C GLY A 63 16.57 4.96 10.35
N PHE A 64 15.74 5.81 9.75
CA PHE A 64 14.29 5.70 9.85
C PHE A 64 13.76 4.74 8.81
N LEU A 65 12.92 3.80 9.25
CA LEU A 65 12.22 2.86 8.38
C LEU A 65 10.98 3.53 7.78
N PHE A 66 10.84 3.44 6.47
CA PHE A 66 9.67 3.90 5.71
C PHE A 66 8.98 2.70 5.06
N LEU A 67 7.71 2.51 5.36
CA LEU A 67 6.84 1.54 4.71
C LEU A 67 6.30 2.13 3.41
N THR A 68 6.32 1.34 2.35
CA THR A 68 5.86 1.76 1.02
C THR A 68 4.63 0.99 0.54
N GLY A 69 4.38 -0.20 1.10
CA GLY A 69 3.25 -1.03 0.71
C GLY A 69 3.46 -2.49 1.07
N ARG A 70 2.70 -3.37 0.43
CA ARG A 70 2.82 -4.81 0.60
C ARG A 70 3.36 -5.48 -0.65
N GLN A 71 4.18 -6.50 -0.47
CA GLN A 71 4.76 -7.27 -1.57
C GLN A 71 3.68 -7.89 -2.49
N LYS A 72 2.58 -8.39 -1.90
CA LYS A 72 1.46 -9.00 -2.64
C LYS A 72 0.58 -7.99 -3.37
N GLU A 73 0.70 -6.70 -3.04
CA GLU A 73 -0.08 -5.61 -3.63
C GLU A 73 0.69 -4.87 -4.73
N ILE A 74 1.94 -5.25 -4.99
CA ILE A 74 2.73 -4.69 -6.09
C ILE A 74 2.03 -4.97 -7.41
N ILE A 75 1.85 -3.93 -8.20
CA ILE A 75 1.36 -4.00 -9.56
C ILE A 75 2.55 -4.24 -10.48
N VAL A 76 2.54 -5.35 -11.20
CA VAL A 76 3.54 -5.64 -12.23
C VAL A 76 2.96 -5.26 -13.58
N THR A 77 3.46 -4.20 -14.20
CA THR A 77 2.99 -3.76 -15.51
C THR A 77 3.33 -4.76 -16.61
N ALA A 78 2.71 -4.62 -17.78
CA ALA A 78 3.04 -5.44 -18.96
C ALA A 78 4.50 -5.25 -19.43
N GLY A 79 5.16 -4.17 -19.04
CA GLY A 79 6.59 -3.92 -19.27
C GLY A 79 7.52 -4.56 -18.23
N GLY A 80 6.97 -5.21 -17.19
CA GLY A 80 7.74 -5.82 -16.10
C GLY A 80 8.15 -4.83 -15.00
N GLU A 81 7.61 -3.62 -14.98
CA GLU A 81 7.88 -2.65 -13.92
C GLU A 81 7.08 -2.98 -12.66
N ASN A 82 7.74 -2.98 -11.51
CA ASN A 82 7.13 -3.16 -10.21
C ASN A 82 6.70 -1.80 -9.65
N ILE A 83 5.42 -1.61 -9.44
CA ILE A 83 4.85 -0.34 -8.97
C ILE A 83 4.11 -0.57 -7.66
N ALA A 84 4.53 0.13 -6.60
CA ALA A 84 3.80 0.17 -5.34
C ALA A 84 2.59 1.12 -5.48
N PRO A 85 1.33 0.65 -5.35
CA PRO A 85 0.15 1.49 -5.55
C PRO A 85 -0.05 2.52 -4.44
N VAL A 86 0.26 2.18 -3.20
CA VAL A 86 -0.04 2.99 -2.01
C VAL A 86 0.53 4.41 -2.07
N PRO A 87 1.81 4.66 -2.43
CA PRO A 87 2.33 6.02 -2.54
C PRO A 87 1.59 6.87 -3.59
N ILE A 88 1.14 6.25 -4.68
CA ILE A 88 0.38 6.93 -5.73
C ILE A 88 -1.03 7.27 -5.23
N GLU A 89 -1.68 6.31 -4.57
CA GLU A 89 -3.00 6.49 -3.96
C GLU A 89 -3.00 7.60 -2.91
N ASP A 90 -1.97 7.64 -2.06
CA ASP A 90 -1.83 8.65 -1.02
C ASP A 90 -1.58 10.04 -1.61
N ALA A 91 -0.73 10.15 -2.63
CA ALA A 91 -0.53 11.41 -3.34
C ALA A 91 -1.83 11.93 -4.00
N ILE A 92 -2.61 11.03 -4.64
CA ILE A 92 -3.90 11.38 -5.23
C ILE A 92 -4.89 11.83 -4.14
N LYS A 93 -4.98 11.09 -3.02
CA LYS A 93 -5.85 11.42 -1.89
C LYS A 93 -5.50 12.76 -1.27
N GLU A 94 -4.22 13.08 -1.14
CA GLU A 94 -3.81 14.38 -0.59
C GLU A 94 -4.21 15.55 -1.50
N VAL A 95 -3.98 15.42 -2.81
CA VAL A 95 -4.34 16.46 -3.78
C VAL A 95 -5.86 16.63 -3.91
N LEU A 96 -6.61 15.53 -3.85
CA LEU A 96 -8.06 15.51 -4.06
C LEU A 96 -8.86 15.31 -2.77
N LYS A 97 -8.27 15.58 -1.61
CA LYS A 97 -8.86 15.32 -0.27
C LYS A 97 -10.27 15.89 -0.06
N ASP A 98 -10.60 17.00 -0.72
CA ASP A 98 -11.91 17.64 -0.59
C ASP A 98 -12.98 17.02 -1.48
N TYR A 99 -12.57 16.24 -2.50
CA TYR A 99 -13.46 15.69 -3.53
C TYR A 99 -13.65 14.18 -3.45
N ILE A 100 -12.62 13.44 -3.00
CA ILE A 100 -12.65 11.98 -2.97
C ILE A 100 -12.59 11.44 -1.53
N ALA A 101 -13.25 10.32 -1.31
CA ALA A 101 -13.16 9.56 -0.07
C ALA A 101 -12.05 8.51 -0.14
N ASN A 102 -11.86 7.91 -1.31
CA ASN A 102 -10.83 6.88 -1.50
C ASN A 102 -10.33 6.84 -2.95
N CYS A 103 -9.14 6.25 -3.14
CA CYS A 103 -8.52 5.99 -4.43
C CYS A 103 -7.97 4.56 -4.42
N LEU A 104 -8.16 3.83 -5.51
CA LEU A 104 -7.57 2.50 -5.75
C LEU A 104 -6.87 2.52 -7.09
N VAL A 105 -5.57 2.26 -7.10
CA VAL A 105 -4.77 2.13 -8.31
C VAL A 105 -4.82 0.69 -8.80
N ILE A 106 -5.07 0.52 -10.09
CA ILE A 106 -5.15 -0.78 -10.77
C ILE A 106 -4.30 -0.76 -12.04
N GLY A 107 -3.86 -1.93 -12.52
CA GLY A 107 -3.07 -2.01 -13.76
C GLY A 107 -2.15 -3.22 -13.85
N ASP A 108 -2.36 -4.24 -13.02
CA ASP A 108 -1.57 -5.47 -13.08
C ASP A 108 -1.64 -6.09 -14.48
N LYS A 109 -0.46 -6.39 -15.06
CA LYS A 109 -0.30 -6.90 -16.44
C LYS A 109 -0.85 -6.01 -17.53
N ARG A 110 -1.07 -4.71 -17.26
CA ARG A 110 -1.55 -3.72 -18.22
C ARG A 110 -0.41 -2.78 -18.63
N LYS A 111 -0.58 -2.15 -19.83
CA LYS A 111 0.38 -1.14 -20.34
C LYS A 111 0.30 0.19 -19.58
N HIS A 112 -0.84 0.46 -18.96
CA HIS A 112 -1.11 1.72 -18.26
C HIS A 112 -1.76 1.42 -16.92
N LEU A 113 -1.45 2.28 -15.95
CA LEU A 113 -2.19 2.32 -14.69
C LEU A 113 -3.49 3.08 -14.89
N ALA A 114 -4.50 2.69 -14.14
CA ALA A 114 -5.75 3.42 -13.98
C ALA A 114 -6.06 3.56 -12.49
N CYS A 115 -6.93 4.49 -12.12
CA CYS A 115 -7.42 4.60 -10.76
C CYS A 115 -8.93 4.62 -10.70
N ILE A 116 -9.48 4.01 -9.67
CA ILE A 116 -10.89 4.07 -9.30
C ILE A 116 -10.99 5.05 -8.13
N LEU A 117 -11.82 6.08 -8.28
CA LEU A 117 -12.03 7.09 -7.25
C LEU A 117 -13.43 6.93 -6.66
N THR A 118 -13.52 6.96 -5.33
CA THR A 118 -14.78 7.08 -4.62
C THR A 118 -14.99 8.55 -4.26
N LEU A 119 -16.05 9.15 -4.77
CA LEU A 119 -16.37 10.55 -4.48
C LEU A 119 -16.89 10.71 -3.04
N ARG A 120 -16.64 11.86 -2.44
CA ARG A 120 -17.19 12.20 -1.12
C ARG A 120 -18.69 12.42 -1.22
N THR A 121 -19.42 11.86 -0.26
CA THR A 121 -20.85 12.01 -0.10
C THR A 121 -21.19 12.67 1.24
N VAL A 122 -22.41 13.15 1.38
CA VAL A 122 -22.93 13.62 2.67
C VAL A 122 -23.11 12.41 3.57
N LEU A 123 -22.74 12.54 4.84
CA LEU A 123 -22.96 11.51 5.84
C LEU A 123 -24.34 11.69 6.49
N ASP A 124 -24.99 10.59 6.84
CA ASP A 124 -26.22 10.59 7.63
C ASP A 124 -25.94 10.80 9.14
N ASP A 125 -27.00 10.85 9.95
CA ASP A 125 -26.92 11.01 11.41
C ASP A 125 -26.17 9.87 12.13
N LYS A 126 -25.96 8.75 11.44
CA LYS A 126 -25.20 7.58 11.92
C LYS A 126 -23.77 7.53 11.37
N ASN A 127 -23.32 8.60 10.72
CA ASN A 127 -22.00 8.72 10.11
C ASN A 127 -21.78 7.71 8.96
N GLN A 128 -22.86 7.32 8.26
CA GLN A 128 -22.81 6.46 7.09
C GLN A 128 -22.91 7.29 5.80
N PRO A 129 -22.19 6.90 4.73
CA PRO A 129 -22.25 7.61 3.45
C PRO A 129 -23.66 7.48 2.83
N THR A 130 -24.20 8.59 2.34
CA THR A 130 -25.47 8.66 1.61
C THR A 130 -25.22 8.66 0.09
N ASP A 131 -26.28 8.57 -0.71
CA ASP A 131 -26.23 8.72 -2.18
C ASP A 131 -26.10 10.18 -2.65
N VAL A 132 -26.02 11.13 -1.70
CA VAL A 132 -25.94 12.57 -2.02
C VAL A 132 -24.48 12.98 -2.01
N LEU A 133 -23.99 13.49 -3.16
CA LEU A 133 -22.61 14.01 -3.27
C LEU A 133 -22.40 15.21 -2.37
N HIS A 134 -21.22 15.30 -1.76
CA HIS A 134 -20.81 16.46 -0.98
C HIS A 134 -20.86 17.74 -1.85
N PRO A 135 -21.24 18.92 -1.30
CA PRO A 135 -21.36 20.16 -2.05
C PRO A 135 -20.12 20.47 -2.88
N ASP A 136 -18.94 20.35 -2.31
CA ASP A 136 -17.65 20.63 -2.98
C ASP A 136 -17.44 19.75 -4.23
N VAL A 137 -17.95 18.52 -4.22
CA VAL A 137 -17.86 17.58 -5.36
C VAL A 137 -18.81 17.99 -6.48
N LYS A 138 -19.96 18.59 -6.16
CA LYS A 138 -20.96 19.00 -7.17
C LYS A 138 -20.46 20.15 -8.05
N GLU A 139 -19.53 20.95 -7.57
CA GLU A 139 -18.97 22.08 -8.31
C GLU A 139 -17.87 21.67 -9.31
N VAL A 140 -17.34 20.44 -9.16
CA VAL A 140 -16.34 19.91 -10.08
C VAL A 140 -17.02 19.43 -11.35
N ASN A 141 -16.81 20.14 -12.46
CA ASN A 141 -17.22 19.73 -13.80
C ASN A 141 -16.38 18.52 -14.25
N ILE A 142 -16.77 17.32 -13.84
CA ILE A 142 -16.15 16.08 -14.31
C ILE A 142 -16.60 15.93 -15.78
N LYS A 143 -15.76 16.35 -16.72
CA LYS A 143 -15.95 15.99 -18.13
C LYS A 143 -15.91 14.46 -18.19
N LYS A 144 -17.07 13.84 -18.44
CA LYS A 144 -17.13 12.43 -18.83
C LYS A 144 -16.30 12.27 -20.09
N SER A 145 -15.05 11.84 -19.99
CA SER A 145 -14.35 11.24 -21.11
C SER A 145 -15.04 9.91 -21.36
N SER A 146 -15.80 9.84 -22.45
CA SER A 146 -16.37 8.59 -22.93
C SER A 146 -15.21 7.67 -23.33
N PHE A 147 -14.87 6.73 -22.47
CA PHE A 147 -14.11 5.55 -22.87
C PHE A 147 -15.05 4.65 -23.68
N SER A 148 -15.22 4.98 -24.96
CA SER A 148 -15.75 4.06 -25.94
C SER A 148 -14.57 3.28 -26.50
N ASN A 149 -14.62 1.97 -26.34
CA ASN A 149 -13.78 0.93 -26.95
C ASN A 149 -12.42 0.66 -26.30
N PHE A 150 -12.47 -0.33 -25.39
CA PHE A 150 -11.41 -1.35 -25.30
C PHE A 150 -12.06 -2.73 -25.20
#